data_c3224ae4122321cf041ab15307cb5b74
#
_entry.id   c3224ae4122321cf041ab15307cb5b74
#
_cell.length_a   1.000
_cell.length_b   1.000
_cell.length_c   1.000
_cell.angle_alpha   90.00
_cell.angle_beta   90.00
_cell.angle_gamma   90.00
#
_symmetry.space_group_name_H-M   'P 1'
#
loop_
_entity.id
_entity.type
_entity.pdbx_description
1 polymer ?
#
loop_
_entity_poly.entity_id
_entity_poly.type
_entity_poly.pdbx_seq_one_letter_code
_entity_poly.pdbx_strand_id
1 'polypeptide(L)'
;MLRFASLGDTGEKTEEASPEKLRKAREEGQVPKSQDFVGALNFAVGFMALASLSTYVAKELKDYTVAAFDAATRAPSLASIFTLIGQIVPLILKLSLPILGIVFVIGIFSNVLQTGFFLAFKVVIPKFDKINPVNGLKGMFKLKKIIELIKNLLKVGIVAWVAYDVMSGTLWDMVLIVSQPLHEAVAYGGKLIWDFMVKVIMAFLVIGIADLLYARKSFAKEMMMSKYDVKQEYKQQEGDPHHKGERKKLAHELLFSGGAHNVKNADAVVVNPEHIAVAIKYDKEKGKAPRVVAKGVRIHAEKIKELAKQYGVPILRNVPLAQALNKLELEEEVPEELYEAVAEVLAFVYKLKEEQENRHKGRTAAPGEPGTAPGPGQAPKPGLGAGAGRLKAGK
;
A
#
# COMPACT_ATOMS: atom_id res chain seq x y z
N MET A 1 25.01 1.23 0.94
CA MET A 1 23.73 1.93 0.95
C MET A 1 23.13 1.84 2.36
N LEU A 2 23.35 2.88 3.14
CA LEU A 2 22.93 2.97 4.55
C LEU A 2 21.41 3.06 4.60
N ARG A 3 20.76 2.05 5.17
CA ARG A 3 19.35 2.09 5.53
C ARG A 3 19.19 3.14 6.63
N PHE A 4 18.66 4.28 6.31
CA PHE A 4 18.08 5.18 7.30
C PHE A 4 16.96 4.40 8.00
N ALA A 5 17.20 3.97 9.23
CA ALA A 5 16.16 3.57 10.13
C ALA A 5 15.23 4.77 10.27
N SER A 6 13.97 4.62 9.88
CA SER A 6 12.97 5.68 10.00
C SER A 6 12.78 6.00 11.48
N LEU A 7 13.23 7.15 11.89
CA LEU A 7 13.01 7.79 13.20
C LEU A 7 11.54 8.24 13.37
N GLY A 8 10.57 7.36 13.09
CA GLY A 8 9.16 7.74 13.05
C GLY A 8 8.19 6.76 13.72
N ASP A 9 8.69 5.66 14.30
CA ASP A 9 7.79 4.62 14.87
C ASP A 9 7.78 4.67 16.41
N THR A 10 7.29 5.76 16.99
CA THR A 10 7.09 5.94 18.43
C THR A 10 5.61 5.93 18.85
N GLY A 11 4.69 5.52 17.96
CA GLY A 11 3.27 5.42 18.28
C GLY A 11 2.87 3.99 18.65
N GLU A 12 2.16 3.81 19.78
CA GLU A 12 1.47 2.55 20.09
C GLU A 12 0.57 2.18 18.91
N LYS A 13 0.67 0.91 18.48
CA LYS A 13 -0.16 0.35 17.40
C LYS A 13 -1.55 0.05 17.96
N THR A 14 -2.45 1.00 17.84
CA THR A 14 -3.81 0.94 18.40
C THR A 14 -4.90 0.82 17.34
N GLU A 15 -4.57 1.14 16.07
CA GLU A 15 -5.53 1.16 14.99
C GLU A 15 -5.54 -0.18 14.24
N GLU A 16 -6.71 -0.59 13.76
CA GLU A 16 -6.84 -1.79 12.94
C GLU A 16 -6.09 -1.66 11.60
N ALA A 17 -5.66 -2.80 11.07
CA ALA A 17 -4.99 -2.82 9.77
C ALA A 17 -5.92 -2.37 8.65
N SER A 18 -5.44 -1.48 7.78
CA SER A 18 -6.17 -1.10 6.58
C SER A 18 -6.32 -2.28 5.62
N PRO A 19 -7.36 -2.31 4.75
CA PRO A 19 -7.50 -3.32 3.71
C PRO A 19 -6.27 -3.39 2.79
N GLU A 20 -5.65 -2.24 2.52
CA GLU A 20 -4.46 -2.15 1.67
C GLU A 20 -3.23 -2.80 2.34
N LYS A 21 -3.03 -2.57 3.64
CA LYS A 21 -1.97 -3.23 4.41
C LYS A 21 -2.16 -4.75 4.42
N LEU A 22 -3.40 -5.21 4.61
CA LEU A 22 -3.71 -6.64 4.56
C LEU A 22 -3.49 -7.24 3.17
N ARG A 23 -3.81 -6.49 2.10
CA ARG A 23 -3.54 -6.90 0.72
C ARG A 23 -2.04 -7.02 0.45
N LYS A 24 -1.24 -6.02 0.82
CA LYS A 24 0.22 -6.05 0.71
C LYS A 24 0.83 -7.20 1.50
N ALA A 25 0.37 -7.43 2.73
CA ALA A 25 0.81 -8.57 3.54
C ALA A 25 0.53 -9.91 2.84
N ARG A 26 -0.65 -10.10 2.24
CA ARG A 26 -0.97 -11.30 1.45
C ARG A 26 -0.06 -11.46 0.24
N GLU A 27 0.23 -10.39 -0.51
CA GLU A 27 1.16 -10.41 -1.65
C GLU A 27 2.59 -10.80 -1.22
N GLU A 28 2.98 -10.47 0.01
CA GLU A 28 4.25 -10.87 0.62
C GLU A 28 4.21 -12.26 1.26
N GLY A 29 3.07 -12.98 1.18
CA GLY A 29 2.89 -14.30 1.76
C GLY A 29 2.70 -14.29 3.28
N GLN A 30 2.44 -13.14 3.87
CA GLN A 30 2.14 -13.01 5.30
C GLN A 30 0.64 -13.24 5.52
N VAL A 31 0.30 -14.41 6.04
CA VAL A 31 -1.09 -14.82 6.32
C VAL A 31 -1.17 -15.49 7.69
N PRO A 32 -2.33 -15.44 8.37
CA PRO A 32 -2.53 -16.16 9.61
C PRO A 32 -2.53 -17.66 9.32
N LYS A 33 -1.50 -18.37 9.75
CA LYS A 33 -1.32 -19.80 9.50
C LYS A 33 -1.03 -20.55 10.80
N SER A 34 -1.83 -21.59 11.07
CA SER A 34 -1.56 -22.58 12.11
C SER A 34 -1.08 -23.88 11.45
N GLN A 35 0.13 -24.28 11.75
CA GLN A 35 0.68 -25.57 11.31
C GLN A 35 0.05 -26.71 12.09
N ASP A 36 -0.33 -26.49 13.36
CA ASP A 36 -0.93 -27.46 14.24
C ASP A 36 -2.32 -27.88 13.77
N PHE A 37 -3.13 -26.93 13.29
CA PHE A 37 -4.43 -27.23 12.71
C PHE A 37 -4.32 -28.06 11.42
N VAL A 38 -3.43 -27.66 10.49
CA VAL A 38 -3.20 -28.44 9.25
C VAL A 38 -2.69 -29.84 9.58
N GLY A 39 -1.74 -29.93 10.51
CA GLY A 39 -1.18 -31.20 10.95
C GLY A 39 -2.22 -32.13 11.57
N ALA A 40 -3.07 -31.61 12.48
CA ALA A 40 -4.15 -32.37 13.12
C ALA A 40 -5.19 -32.87 12.10
N LEU A 41 -5.58 -32.01 11.14
CA LEU A 41 -6.54 -32.40 10.11
C LEU A 41 -5.96 -33.44 9.15
N ASN A 42 -4.70 -33.26 8.70
CA ASN A 42 -4.03 -34.24 7.87
C ASN A 42 -3.84 -35.57 8.58
N PHE A 43 -3.49 -35.55 9.86
CA PHE A 43 -3.34 -36.77 10.68
C PHE A 43 -4.69 -37.50 10.82
N ALA A 44 -5.76 -36.77 11.14
CA ALA A 44 -7.10 -37.33 11.27
C ALA A 44 -7.57 -38.00 9.97
N VAL A 45 -7.50 -37.27 8.86
CA VAL A 45 -7.96 -37.79 7.56
C VAL A 45 -7.04 -38.90 7.05
N GLY A 46 -5.72 -38.77 7.25
CA GLY A 46 -4.74 -39.81 6.90
C GLY A 46 -5.00 -41.11 7.64
N PHE A 47 -5.27 -41.05 8.95
CA PHE A 47 -5.65 -42.22 9.73
C PHE A 47 -6.96 -42.81 9.30
N MET A 48 -8.00 -42.01 9.05
CA MET A 48 -9.28 -42.46 8.55
C MET A 48 -9.16 -43.14 7.18
N ALA A 49 -8.33 -42.57 6.28
CA ALA A 49 -8.06 -43.17 4.99
C ALA A 49 -7.37 -44.53 5.12
N LEU A 50 -6.35 -44.62 5.99
CA LEU A 50 -5.65 -45.88 6.29
C LEU A 50 -6.61 -46.93 6.87
N ALA A 51 -7.45 -46.53 7.83
CA ALA A 51 -8.47 -47.43 8.42
C ALA A 51 -9.48 -47.91 7.39
N SER A 52 -9.97 -47.04 6.53
CA SER A 52 -10.92 -47.36 5.46
C SER A 52 -10.32 -48.30 4.41
N LEU A 53 -9.04 -48.13 4.10
CA LEU A 53 -8.33 -48.96 3.13
C LEU A 53 -7.68 -50.21 3.76
N SER A 54 -7.78 -50.40 5.07
CA SER A 54 -7.08 -51.49 5.78
C SER A 54 -7.41 -52.87 5.22
N THR A 55 -8.66 -53.15 4.90
CA THR A 55 -9.11 -54.44 4.31
C THR A 55 -8.51 -54.65 2.92
N TYR A 56 -8.41 -53.57 2.11
CA TYR A 56 -7.80 -53.60 0.80
C TYR A 56 -6.28 -53.87 0.91
N VAL A 57 -5.61 -53.15 1.80
CA VAL A 57 -4.17 -53.31 2.07
C VAL A 57 -3.88 -54.72 2.56
N ALA A 58 -4.65 -55.24 3.50
CA ALA A 58 -4.51 -56.59 4.03
C ALA A 58 -4.68 -57.68 2.95
N LYS A 59 -5.67 -57.53 2.04
CA LYS A 59 -5.89 -58.44 0.93
C LYS A 59 -4.68 -58.43 -0.04
N GLU A 60 -4.22 -57.28 -0.51
CA GLU A 60 -3.13 -57.20 -1.44
C GLU A 60 -1.81 -57.75 -0.87
N LEU A 61 -1.52 -57.49 0.42
CA LEU A 61 -0.37 -58.05 1.14
C LEU A 61 -0.52 -59.58 1.28
N LYS A 62 -1.69 -60.08 1.60
CA LYS A 62 -1.96 -61.51 1.67
C LYS A 62 -1.73 -62.18 0.32
N ASP A 63 -2.30 -61.62 -0.75
CA ASP A 63 -2.19 -62.19 -2.11
C ASP A 63 -0.73 -62.26 -2.57
N TYR A 64 0.06 -61.17 -2.31
CA TYR A 64 1.51 -61.14 -2.57
C TYR A 64 2.25 -62.17 -1.72
N THR A 65 1.93 -62.30 -0.44
CA THR A 65 2.56 -63.25 0.47
C THR A 65 2.31 -64.70 0.03
N VAL A 66 1.07 -65.02 -0.34
CA VAL A 66 0.70 -66.34 -0.84
C VAL A 66 1.44 -66.67 -2.14
N ALA A 67 1.54 -65.71 -3.08
CA ALA A 67 2.29 -65.88 -4.31
C ALA A 67 3.77 -66.13 -4.05
N ALA A 68 4.35 -65.42 -3.05
CA ALA A 68 5.74 -65.62 -2.66
C ALA A 68 6.00 -66.99 -2.06
N PHE A 69 5.12 -67.50 -1.20
CA PHE A 69 5.21 -68.86 -0.65
C PHE A 69 5.04 -69.94 -1.74
N ASP A 70 4.07 -69.77 -2.63
CA ASP A 70 3.86 -70.70 -3.76
C ASP A 70 5.08 -70.78 -4.68
N ALA A 71 5.67 -69.65 -5.01
CA ALA A 71 6.88 -69.58 -5.81
C ALA A 71 8.10 -70.24 -5.12
N ALA A 72 8.17 -70.13 -3.81
CA ALA A 72 9.28 -70.74 -3.01
C ALA A 72 9.11 -72.25 -2.87
N THR A 73 7.86 -72.77 -2.85
CA THR A 73 7.60 -74.20 -2.59
C THR A 73 7.42 -75.04 -3.86
N ARG A 74 6.78 -74.49 -4.90
CA ARG A 74 6.43 -75.26 -6.10
C ARG A 74 7.50 -75.25 -7.21
N ALA A 75 8.17 -74.15 -7.41
CA ALA A 75 9.17 -74.00 -8.45
C ALA A 75 10.24 -72.97 -8.05
N PRO A 76 11.13 -73.29 -7.14
CA PRO A 76 12.21 -72.39 -6.76
C PRO A 76 13.15 -72.21 -7.92
N SER A 77 13.08 -71.06 -8.60
CA SER A 77 13.95 -70.66 -9.66
C SER A 77 14.42 -69.22 -9.49
N LEU A 78 15.58 -68.88 -10.01
CA LEU A 78 16.06 -67.50 -10.02
C LEU A 78 15.06 -66.57 -10.73
N ALA A 79 14.41 -67.06 -11.81
CA ALA A 79 13.39 -66.29 -12.54
C ALA A 79 12.17 -65.93 -11.67
N SER A 80 11.67 -66.89 -10.88
CA SER A 80 10.55 -66.61 -9.97
C SER A 80 10.90 -65.60 -8.87
N ILE A 81 12.15 -65.68 -8.35
CA ILE A 81 12.64 -64.70 -7.36
C ILE A 81 12.71 -63.31 -7.95
N PHE A 82 13.27 -63.13 -9.15
CA PHE A 82 13.33 -61.83 -9.82
C PHE A 82 11.96 -61.28 -10.15
N THR A 83 10.99 -62.15 -10.52
CA THR A 83 9.61 -61.72 -10.75
C THR A 83 8.97 -61.18 -9.47
N LEU A 84 9.14 -61.88 -8.34
CA LEU A 84 8.62 -61.44 -7.03
C LEU A 84 9.24 -60.09 -6.60
N ILE A 85 10.59 -59.97 -6.72
CA ILE A 85 11.28 -58.72 -6.40
C ILE A 85 10.77 -57.58 -7.29
N GLY A 86 10.55 -57.82 -8.58
CA GLY A 86 9.99 -56.86 -9.53
C GLY A 86 8.58 -56.40 -9.21
N GLN A 87 7.81 -57.17 -8.48
CA GLN A 87 6.44 -56.82 -8.04
C GLN A 87 6.38 -55.95 -6.76
N ILE A 88 7.49 -55.84 -6.00
CA ILE A 88 7.52 -55.09 -4.72
C ILE A 88 7.23 -53.62 -4.98
N VAL A 89 7.90 -53.00 -5.93
CA VAL A 89 7.77 -51.52 -6.21
C VAL A 89 6.33 -51.21 -6.68
N PRO A 90 5.75 -51.91 -7.67
CA PRO A 90 4.37 -51.72 -8.06
C PRO A 90 3.42 -51.91 -6.88
N LEU A 91 3.61 -52.91 -6.01
CA LEU A 91 2.75 -53.16 -4.84
C LEU A 91 2.84 -51.97 -3.87
N ILE A 92 4.06 -51.50 -3.53
CA ILE A 92 4.23 -50.35 -2.66
C ILE A 92 3.49 -49.11 -3.23
N LEU A 93 3.66 -48.82 -4.52
CA LEU A 93 2.96 -47.73 -5.17
C LEU A 93 1.43 -47.91 -5.16
N LYS A 94 0.95 -49.09 -5.44
CA LYS A 94 -0.48 -49.42 -5.44
C LYS A 94 -1.12 -49.20 -4.06
N LEU A 95 -0.41 -49.52 -2.99
CA LEU A 95 -0.89 -49.37 -1.61
C LEU A 95 -0.74 -47.95 -1.08
N SER A 96 0.36 -47.25 -1.43
CA SER A 96 0.64 -45.94 -0.87
C SER A 96 0.00 -44.78 -1.63
N LEU A 97 -0.13 -44.85 -2.98
CA LEU A 97 -0.65 -43.75 -3.80
C LEU A 97 -2.06 -43.28 -3.40
N PRO A 98 -3.03 -44.15 -3.11
CA PRO A 98 -4.36 -43.70 -2.69
C PRO A 98 -4.33 -42.92 -1.39
N ILE A 99 -3.53 -43.35 -0.40
CA ILE A 99 -3.40 -42.68 0.89
C ILE A 99 -2.70 -41.36 0.73
N LEU A 100 -1.57 -41.31 -0.01
CA LEU A 100 -0.83 -40.10 -0.31
C LEU A 100 -1.69 -39.10 -1.08
N GLY A 101 -2.50 -39.56 -2.04
CA GLY A 101 -3.42 -38.71 -2.78
C GLY A 101 -4.44 -38.04 -1.87
N ILE A 102 -5.05 -38.79 -0.96
CA ILE A 102 -6.04 -38.26 0.02
C ILE A 102 -5.34 -37.22 0.93
N VAL A 103 -4.17 -37.55 1.49
CA VAL A 103 -3.42 -36.64 2.39
C VAL A 103 -2.95 -35.39 1.65
N PHE A 104 -2.55 -35.51 0.39
CA PHE A 104 -2.19 -34.39 -0.45
C PHE A 104 -3.35 -33.42 -0.67
N VAL A 105 -4.51 -33.97 -1.07
CA VAL A 105 -5.73 -33.17 -1.29
C VAL A 105 -6.16 -32.45 -0.01
N ILE A 106 -6.19 -33.17 1.13
CA ILE A 106 -6.59 -32.56 2.40
C ILE A 106 -5.57 -31.53 2.87
N GLY A 107 -4.28 -31.73 2.58
CA GLY A 107 -3.23 -30.78 2.89
C GLY A 107 -3.42 -29.46 2.15
N ILE A 108 -3.75 -29.50 0.86
CA ILE A 108 -4.12 -28.30 0.09
C ILE A 108 -5.39 -27.67 0.65
N PHE A 109 -6.44 -28.47 0.82
CA PHE A 109 -7.74 -28.00 1.32
C PHE A 109 -7.63 -27.33 2.68
N SER A 110 -6.88 -27.90 3.63
CA SER A 110 -6.65 -27.35 4.97
C SER A 110 -5.96 -25.98 4.92
N ASN A 111 -4.98 -25.82 4.03
CA ASN A 111 -4.30 -24.54 3.86
C ASN A 111 -5.24 -23.51 3.24
N VAL A 112 -5.98 -23.86 2.19
CA VAL A 112 -6.96 -22.98 1.54
C VAL A 112 -8.08 -22.56 2.51
N LEU A 113 -8.53 -23.48 3.36
CA LEU A 113 -9.54 -23.19 4.38
C LEU A 113 -9.07 -22.13 5.40
N GLN A 114 -7.79 -22.13 5.75
CA GLN A 114 -7.23 -21.15 6.70
C GLN A 114 -7.02 -19.78 6.10
N THR A 115 -6.37 -19.74 4.93
CA THR A 115 -5.78 -18.51 4.37
C THR A 115 -6.55 -17.97 3.17
N GLY A 116 -7.52 -18.74 2.67
CA GLY A 116 -8.14 -18.52 1.38
C GLY A 116 -7.21 -18.90 0.23
N PHE A 117 -7.74 -18.90 -0.98
CA PHE A 117 -6.94 -19.11 -2.18
C PHE A 117 -6.17 -17.84 -2.52
N PHE A 118 -4.83 -17.89 -2.51
CA PHE A 118 -3.97 -16.81 -2.96
C PHE A 118 -2.65 -17.33 -3.52
N LEU A 119 -2.07 -16.59 -4.45
CA LEU A 119 -0.77 -16.90 -5.06
C LEU A 119 0.20 -15.74 -4.78
N ALA A 120 1.22 -16.00 -3.99
CA ALA A 120 2.23 -15.00 -3.63
C ALA A 120 3.54 -15.25 -4.39
N PHE A 121 3.60 -14.85 -5.65
CA PHE A 121 4.79 -15.04 -6.49
C PHE A 121 6.05 -14.35 -5.93
N LYS A 122 5.88 -13.25 -5.18
CA LYS A 122 7.00 -12.53 -4.54
C LYS A 122 7.77 -13.35 -3.50
N VAL A 123 7.15 -14.42 -2.97
CA VAL A 123 7.78 -15.29 -1.96
C VAL A 123 8.76 -16.30 -2.58
N VAL A 124 8.56 -16.63 -3.85
CA VAL A 124 9.39 -17.62 -4.57
C VAL A 124 10.77 -17.05 -4.90
N ILE A 125 10.91 -15.72 -4.94
CA ILE A 125 12.19 -15.07 -5.22
C ILE A 125 13.15 -15.30 -4.05
N PRO A 126 14.33 -15.92 -4.27
CA PRO A 126 15.29 -16.20 -3.21
C PRO A 126 15.81 -14.90 -2.59
N LYS A 127 15.71 -14.79 -1.27
CA LYS A 127 16.26 -13.66 -0.50
C LYS A 127 17.54 -14.12 0.20
N PHE A 128 18.70 -13.66 -0.26
CA PHE A 128 20.00 -14.01 0.31
C PHE A 128 20.15 -13.67 1.80
N ASP A 129 19.44 -12.65 2.28
CA ASP A 129 19.39 -12.29 3.71
C ASP A 129 18.89 -13.43 4.64
N LYS A 130 18.12 -14.38 4.08
CA LYS A 130 17.60 -15.54 4.83
C LYS A 130 18.62 -16.66 5.00
N ILE A 131 19.71 -16.63 4.24
CA ILE A 131 20.78 -17.67 4.26
C ILE A 131 21.83 -17.35 5.34
N ASN A 132 21.81 -16.16 5.94
CA ASN A 132 22.77 -15.77 6.95
C ASN A 132 22.58 -16.58 8.25
N PRO A 133 23.57 -17.45 8.64
CA PRO A 133 23.45 -18.32 9.81
C PRO A 133 23.34 -17.56 11.13
N VAL A 134 23.93 -16.37 11.24
CA VAL A 134 23.86 -15.53 12.43
C VAL A 134 22.41 -15.06 12.71
N ASN A 135 21.68 -14.72 11.66
CA ASN A 135 20.26 -14.34 11.75
C ASN A 135 19.39 -15.56 12.12
N GLY A 136 19.77 -16.76 11.64
CA GLY A 136 19.14 -18.02 12.02
C GLY A 136 19.28 -18.31 13.52
N LEU A 137 20.50 -18.25 14.07
CA LEU A 137 20.77 -18.46 15.47
C LEU A 137 20.03 -17.45 16.39
N LYS A 138 20.09 -16.15 16.07
CA LYS A 138 19.32 -15.13 16.80
C LYS A 138 17.81 -15.37 16.72
N GLY A 139 17.33 -15.98 15.62
CA GLY A 139 15.93 -16.33 15.43
C GLY A 139 15.44 -17.44 16.37
N MET A 140 16.31 -18.37 16.78
CA MET A 140 15.97 -19.50 17.65
C MET A 140 15.63 -19.08 19.09
N PHE A 141 16.23 -17.99 19.58
CA PHE A 141 15.98 -17.46 20.93
C PHE A 141 14.84 -16.44 21.02
N LYS A 142 14.05 -16.28 19.96
CA LYS A 142 12.86 -15.41 20.02
C LYS A 142 11.78 -16.04 20.89
N LEU A 143 11.08 -15.22 21.68
CA LEU A 143 9.96 -15.65 22.54
C LEU A 143 8.92 -16.52 21.78
N LYS A 144 8.69 -16.23 20.51
CA LYS A 144 7.79 -17.01 19.63
C LYS A 144 8.26 -18.48 19.51
N LYS A 145 9.57 -18.72 19.42
CA LYS A 145 10.14 -20.07 19.34
C LYS A 145 10.06 -20.83 20.66
N ILE A 146 10.21 -20.13 21.77
CA ILE A 146 10.04 -20.72 23.12
C ILE A 146 8.58 -21.15 23.32
N ILE A 147 7.61 -20.33 22.89
CA ILE A 147 6.18 -20.69 22.94
C ILE A 147 5.91 -21.93 22.07
N GLU A 148 6.49 -22.01 20.86
CA GLU A 148 6.38 -23.18 19.99
C GLU A 148 6.96 -24.44 20.68
N LEU A 149 8.10 -24.34 21.36
CA LEU A 149 8.70 -25.43 22.10
C LEU A 149 7.77 -25.92 23.22
N ILE A 150 7.22 -25.01 24.03
CA ILE A 150 6.29 -25.35 25.13
C ILE A 150 5.04 -26.06 24.57
N LYS A 151 4.47 -25.57 23.46
CA LYS A 151 3.34 -26.22 22.80
C LYS A 151 3.68 -27.65 22.35
N ASN A 152 4.87 -27.87 21.79
CA ASN A 152 5.31 -29.19 21.37
C ASN A 152 5.50 -30.13 22.55
N LEU A 153 6.10 -29.66 23.66
CA LEU A 153 6.22 -30.45 24.89
C LEU A 153 4.84 -30.81 25.45
N LEU A 154 3.88 -29.88 25.44
CA LEU A 154 2.50 -30.16 25.86
C LEU A 154 1.86 -31.26 25.01
N LYS A 155 2.04 -31.24 23.68
CA LYS A 155 1.53 -32.30 22.79
C LYS A 155 2.11 -33.66 23.13
N VAL A 156 3.43 -33.74 23.33
CA VAL A 156 4.09 -34.98 23.74
C VAL A 156 3.52 -35.48 25.06
N GLY A 157 3.35 -34.59 26.04
CA GLY A 157 2.71 -34.93 27.33
C GLY A 157 1.29 -35.47 27.18
N ILE A 158 0.48 -34.86 26.30
CA ILE A 158 -0.88 -35.32 26.03
C ILE A 158 -0.89 -36.72 25.37
N VAL A 159 -0.02 -36.94 24.39
CA VAL A 159 0.10 -38.28 23.76
C VAL A 159 0.55 -39.33 24.77
N ALA A 160 1.55 -39.01 25.59
CA ALA A 160 2.02 -39.89 26.62
C ALA A 160 0.92 -40.23 27.67
N TRP A 161 0.14 -39.21 28.05
CA TRP A 161 -1.00 -39.41 28.96
C TRP A 161 -2.10 -40.26 28.32
N VAL A 162 -2.48 -40.03 27.08
CA VAL A 162 -3.46 -40.86 26.36
C VAL A 162 -2.95 -42.27 26.21
N ALA A 163 -1.65 -42.49 25.92
CA ALA A 163 -1.06 -43.80 25.83
C ALA A 163 -1.15 -44.53 27.19
N TYR A 164 -0.80 -43.84 28.26
CA TYR A 164 -0.91 -44.38 29.62
C TYR A 164 -2.37 -44.77 29.96
N ASP A 165 -3.33 -43.89 29.69
CA ASP A 165 -4.76 -44.11 29.95
C ASP A 165 -5.29 -45.34 29.20
N VAL A 166 -4.97 -45.45 27.89
CA VAL A 166 -5.38 -46.61 27.07
C VAL A 166 -4.69 -47.89 27.57
N MET A 167 -3.38 -47.87 27.83
CA MET A 167 -2.66 -49.05 28.24
C MET A 167 -3.07 -49.50 29.65
N SER A 168 -3.20 -48.59 30.61
CA SER A 168 -3.57 -48.96 31.99
C SER A 168 -4.96 -49.56 32.09
N GLY A 169 -5.90 -49.08 31.22
CA GLY A 169 -7.27 -49.62 31.16
C GLY A 169 -7.38 -51.00 30.51
N THR A 170 -6.35 -51.43 29.75
CA THR A 170 -6.39 -52.65 28.94
C THR A 170 -5.36 -53.73 29.32
N LEU A 171 -4.59 -53.49 30.38
CA LEU A 171 -3.52 -54.44 30.82
C LEU A 171 -4.05 -55.86 31.07
N TRP A 172 -5.16 -56.00 31.78
CA TRP A 172 -5.77 -57.31 32.06
C TRP A 172 -6.28 -58.00 30.80
N ASP A 173 -6.90 -57.26 29.90
CA ASP A 173 -7.38 -57.77 28.62
C ASP A 173 -6.20 -58.25 27.75
N MET A 174 -5.07 -57.55 27.76
CA MET A 174 -3.84 -57.96 27.07
C MET A 174 -3.27 -59.30 27.59
N VAL A 175 -3.40 -59.58 28.87
CA VAL A 175 -2.97 -60.85 29.43
C VAL A 175 -3.91 -61.98 28.99
N LEU A 176 -5.23 -61.73 29.00
CA LEU A 176 -6.23 -62.72 28.63
C LEU A 176 -6.21 -63.04 27.14
N ILE A 177 -5.81 -62.12 26.28
CA ILE A 177 -5.81 -62.30 24.83
C ILE A 177 -4.81 -63.35 24.35
N VAL A 178 -3.78 -63.62 25.11
CA VAL A 178 -2.76 -64.65 24.79
C VAL A 178 -3.42 -66.04 24.68
N SER A 179 -4.54 -66.30 25.39
CA SER A 179 -5.28 -67.55 25.36
C SER A 179 -6.38 -67.59 24.28
N GLN A 180 -6.60 -66.50 23.56
CA GLN A 180 -7.60 -66.38 22.54
C GLN A 180 -7.13 -66.82 21.13
N PRO A 181 -8.01 -67.20 20.20
CA PRO A 181 -7.67 -67.45 18.81
C PRO A 181 -7.01 -66.22 18.18
N LEU A 182 -6.06 -66.44 17.24
CA LEU A 182 -5.28 -65.39 16.59
C LEU A 182 -6.18 -64.25 15.99
N HIS A 183 -7.33 -64.61 15.42
CA HIS A 183 -8.21 -63.62 14.81
C HIS A 183 -8.84 -62.66 15.85
N GLU A 184 -9.14 -63.13 17.05
CA GLU A 184 -9.65 -62.31 18.16
C GLU A 184 -8.55 -61.43 18.72
N ALA A 185 -7.30 -61.95 18.84
CA ALA A 185 -6.16 -61.19 19.27
C ALA A 185 -5.86 -60.03 18.30
N VAL A 186 -5.91 -60.27 16.99
CA VAL A 186 -5.75 -59.26 15.96
C VAL A 186 -6.86 -58.19 15.98
N ALA A 187 -8.09 -58.64 16.14
CA ALA A 187 -9.25 -57.75 16.23
C ALA A 187 -9.18 -56.82 17.47
N TYR A 188 -8.78 -57.38 18.60
CA TYR A 188 -8.56 -56.58 19.81
C TYR A 188 -7.41 -55.58 19.70
N GLY A 189 -6.29 -56.01 19.12
CA GLY A 189 -5.16 -55.08 18.83
C GLY A 189 -5.57 -53.95 17.91
N GLY A 190 -6.39 -54.26 16.87
CA GLY A 190 -6.95 -53.25 15.99
C GLY A 190 -7.86 -52.26 16.72
N LYS A 191 -8.72 -52.76 17.62
CA LYS A 191 -9.58 -51.90 18.46
C LYS A 191 -8.75 -51.00 19.38
N LEU A 192 -7.70 -51.52 20.01
CA LEU A 192 -6.83 -50.77 20.89
C LEU A 192 -6.13 -49.61 20.15
N ILE A 193 -5.59 -49.89 18.94
CA ILE A 193 -5.01 -48.89 18.07
C ILE A 193 -6.06 -47.84 17.69
N TRP A 194 -7.27 -48.27 17.35
CA TRP A 194 -8.37 -47.38 16.98
C TRP A 194 -8.69 -46.42 18.15
N ASP A 195 -8.93 -46.95 19.35
CA ASP A 195 -9.31 -46.18 20.52
C ASP A 195 -8.21 -45.18 20.91
N PHE A 196 -6.95 -45.61 20.84
CA PHE A 196 -5.79 -44.73 21.05
C PHE A 196 -5.75 -43.60 20.02
N MET A 197 -5.84 -43.95 18.74
CA MET A 197 -5.74 -42.95 17.65
C MET A 197 -6.88 -41.95 17.68
N VAL A 198 -8.13 -42.41 17.95
CA VAL A 198 -9.27 -41.49 18.05
C VAL A 198 -9.09 -40.50 19.18
N LYS A 199 -8.63 -40.94 20.35
CA LYS A 199 -8.33 -40.05 21.49
C LYS A 199 -7.23 -39.02 21.13
N VAL A 200 -6.14 -39.46 20.49
CA VAL A 200 -5.06 -38.58 20.04
C VAL A 200 -5.52 -37.58 18.99
N ILE A 201 -6.30 -38.03 18.00
CA ILE A 201 -6.87 -37.18 16.95
C ILE A 201 -7.76 -36.10 17.57
N MET A 202 -8.66 -36.47 18.47
CA MET A 202 -9.53 -35.52 19.16
C MET A 202 -8.73 -34.47 19.95
N ALA A 203 -7.71 -34.91 20.69
CA ALA A 203 -6.84 -34.00 21.40
C ALA A 203 -6.09 -33.02 20.46
N PHE A 204 -5.55 -33.53 19.36
CA PHE A 204 -4.84 -32.72 18.39
C PHE A 204 -5.75 -31.75 17.62
N LEU A 205 -7.00 -32.14 17.32
CA LEU A 205 -7.98 -31.25 16.72
C LEU A 205 -8.32 -30.08 17.65
N VAL A 206 -8.52 -30.35 18.95
CA VAL A 206 -8.77 -29.29 19.94
C VAL A 206 -7.58 -28.32 20.01
N ILE A 207 -6.34 -28.86 20.10
CA ILE A 207 -5.12 -28.05 20.11
C ILE A 207 -5.00 -27.26 18.80
N GLY A 208 -5.23 -27.90 17.66
CA GLY A 208 -5.14 -27.28 16.34
C GLY A 208 -6.13 -26.12 16.16
N ILE A 209 -7.37 -26.27 16.61
CA ILE A 209 -8.38 -25.22 16.59
C ILE A 209 -7.95 -24.06 17.51
N ALA A 210 -7.51 -24.35 18.71
CA ALA A 210 -7.02 -23.33 19.64
C ALA A 210 -5.82 -22.55 19.05
N ASP A 211 -4.86 -23.27 18.43
CA ASP A 211 -3.71 -22.65 17.77
C ASP A 211 -4.13 -21.80 16.56
N LEU A 212 -5.13 -22.23 15.79
CA LEU A 212 -5.67 -21.44 14.69
C LEU A 212 -6.27 -20.12 15.16
N LEU A 213 -7.06 -20.15 16.24
CA LEU A 213 -7.63 -18.93 16.83
C LEU A 213 -6.55 -18.00 17.36
N TYR A 214 -5.55 -18.57 18.02
CA TYR A 214 -4.38 -17.81 18.47
C TYR A 214 -3.59 -17.18 17.33
N ALA A 215 -3.34 -17.95 16.25
CA ALA A 215 -2.62 -17.48 15.07
C ALA A 215 -3.36 -16.31 14.38
N ARG A 216 -4.69 -16.39 14.26
CA ARG A 216 -5.53 -15.29 13.72
C ARG A 216 -5.43 -14.03 14.58
N LYS A 217 -5.53 -14.19 15.91
CA LYS A 217 -5.47 -13.08 16.86
C LYS A 217 -4.08 -12.43 16.89
N SER A 218 -3.02 -13.25 16.88
CA SER A 218 -1.64 -12.79 16.82
C SER A 218 -1.35 -12.04 15.51
N PHE A 219 -1.81 -12.57 14.38
CA PHE A 219 -1.66 -11.92 13.09
C PHE A 219 -2.39 -10.57 13.04
N ALA A 220 -3.62 -10.50 13.53
CA ALA A 220 -4.36 -9.25 13.61
C ALA A 220 -3.58 -8.20 14.43
N LYS A 221 -3.02 -8.62 15.59
CA LYS A 221 -2.20 -7.75 16.44
C LYS A 221 -0.89 -7.31 15.76
N GLU A 222 -0.22 -8.21 15.04
CA GLU A 222 1.00 -7.89 14.29
C GLU A 222 0.73 -6.89 13.16
N MET A 223 -0.46 -6.91 12.57
CA MET A 223 -0.88 -6.03 11.48
C MET A 223 -1.43 -4.68 11.95
N MET A 224 -1.67 -4.47 13.24
CA MET A 224 -2.14 -3.18 13.76
C MET A 224 -1.23 -2.03 13.34
N MET A 225 -1.83 -0.84 13.21
CA MET A 225 -1.19 0.39 12.73
C MET A 225 -1.11 1.43 13.83
N SER A 226 -0.12 2.30 13.75
CA SER A 226 -0.13 3.54 14.51
C SER A 226 -1.04 4.57 13.82
N LYS A 227 -1.54 5.56 14.55
CA LYS A 227 -2.29 6.69 13.96
C LYS A 227 -1.50 7.41 12.87
N TYR A 228 -0.18 7.43 13.01
CA TYR A 228 0.72 8.00 12.01
C TYR A 228 0.74 7.19 10.72
N ASP A 229 0.83 5.84 10.82
CA ASP A 229 0.83 4.94 9.66
C ASP A 229 -0.47 5.10 8.85
N VAL A 230 -1.62 5.13 9.54
CA VAL A 230 -2.93 5.33 8.91
C VAL A 230 -2.96 6.66 8.15
N LYS A 231 -2.50 7.75 8.78
CA LYS A 231 -2.46 9.07 8.15
C LYS A 231 -1.52 9.10 6.94
N GLN A 232 -0.39 8.40 7.02
CA GLN A 232 0.57 8.32 5.91
C GLN A 232 0.02 7.49 4.75
N GLU A 233 -0.70 6.40 5.04
CA GLU A 233 -1.34 5.59 4.02
C GLU A 233 -2.45 6.35 3.29
N TYR A 234 -3.28 7.10 4.01
CA TYR A 234 -4.26 8.02 3.41
C TYR A 234 -3.61 9.03 2.46
N LYS A 235 -2.49 9.64 2.88
CA LYS A 235 -1.73 10.56 2.02
C LYS A 235 -1.17 9.87 0.75
N GLN A 236 -0.78 8.60 0.85
CA GLN A 236 -0.29 7.85 -0.31
C GLN A 236 -1.40 7.48 -1.29
N GLN A 237 -2.62 7.21 -0.79
CA GLN A 237 -3.76 6.82 -1.63
C GLN A 237 -4.45 8.01 -2.30
N GLU A 238 -4.70 9.09 -1.54
CA GLU A 238 -5.43 10.26 -2.05
C GLU A 238 -4.52 11.37 -2.60
N GLY A 239 -3.21 11.25 -2.41
CA GLY A 239 -2.23 12.31 -2.63
C GLY A 239 -2.21 13.30 -1.46
N ASP A 240 -1.10 13.99 -1.28
CA ASP A 240 -0.98 15.00 -0.23
C ASP A 240 -1.92 16.18 -0.55
N PRO A 241 -2.86 16.55 0.35
CA PRO A 241 -3.76 17.69 0.17
C PRO A 241 -3.01 18.99 -0.13
N HIS A 242 -1.79 19.15 0.39
CA HIS A 242 -0.92 20.29 0.09
C HIS A 242 -0.54 20.34 -1.39
N HIS A 243 -0.11 19.23 -1.98
CA HIS A 243 0.24 19.19 -3.40
C HIS A 243 -0.98 19.38 -4.32
N LYS A 244 -2.15 18.89 -3.91
CA LYS A 244 -3.40 19.17 -4.62
C LYS A 244 -3.78 20.65 -4.57
N GLY A 245 -3.57 21.28 -3.40
CA GLY A 245 -3.76 22.72 -3.21
C GLY A 245 -2.73 23.56 -4.01
N GLU A 246 -1.46 23.18 -3.99
CA GLU A 246 -0.40 23.84 -4.77
C GLU A 246 -0.63 23.73 -6.28
N ARG A 247 -0.99 22.55 -6.78
CA ARG A 247 -1.36 22.37 -8.19
C ARG A 247 -2.51 23.27 -8.59
N LYS A 248 -3.53 23.39 -7.73
CA LYS A 248 -4.68 24.25 -7.99
C LYS A 248 -4.31 25.73 -7.98
N LYS A 249 -3.43 26.16 -7.05
CA LYS A 249 -2.88 27.52 -7.02
C LYS A 249 -2.03 27.81 -8.26
N LEU A 250 -1.10 26.89 -8.59
CA LEU A 250 -0.23 27.04 -9.75
C LEU A 250 -1.03 27.07 -11.07
N ALA A 251 -2.02 26.20 -11.21
CA ALA A 251 -2.92 26.24 -12.37
C ALA A 251 -3.68 27.57 -12.44
N HIS A 252 -4.11 28.10 -11.30
CA HIS A 252 -4.75 29.40 -11.20
C HIS A 252 -3.78 30.54 -11.59
N GLU A 253 -2.56 30.53 -11.08
CA GLU A 253 -1.52 31.49 -11.42
C GLU A 253 -1.14 31.44 -12.91
N LEU A 254 -1.00 30.24 -13.50
CA LEU A 254 -0.69 30.07 -14.92
C LEU A 254 -1.79 30.59 -15.82
N LEU A 255 -3.06 30.38 -15.48
CA LEU A 255 -4.19 30.91 -16.20
C LEU A 255 -4.27 32.44 -16.15
N PHE A 256 -3.75 33.06 -15.06
CA PHE A 256 -3.79 34.50 -14.86
C PHE A 256 -2.50 35.24 -15.25
N SER A 257 -1.33 34.58 -15.29
CA SER A 257 -0.07 35.20 -15.68
C SER A 257 -0.05 35.63 -17.15
N GLY A 258 -0.71 34.90 -18.04
CA GLY A 258 -0.88 35.25 -19.44
C GLY A 258 -1.63 36.58 -19.64
N GLY A 259 -2.66 36.83 -18.82
CA GLY A 259 -3.43 38.07 -18.87
C GLY A 259 -2.67 39.29 -18.38
N ALA A 260 -1.82 39.13 -17.36
CA ALA A 260 -1.05 40.24 -16.79
C ALA A 260 0.01 40.79 -17.78
N HIS A 261 0.70 39.90 -18.49
CA HIS A 261 1.68 40.30 -19.49
C HIS A 261 1.05 41.04 -20.67
N ASN A 262 -0.15 40.60 -21.08
CA ASN A 262 -0.87 41.22 -22.18
C ASN A 262 -1.40 42.61 -21.81
N VAL A 263 -1.83 42.86 -20.56
CA VAL A 263 -2.24 44.20 -20.12
C VAL A 263 -1.10 45.21 -20.19
N LYS A 264 0.13 44.80 -19.86
CA LYS A 264 1.32 45.69 -19.97
C LYS A 264 1.53 46.19 -21.41
N ASN A 265 1.17 45.39 -22.41
CA ASN A 265 1.37 45.69 -23.81
C ASN A 265 0.12 46.26 -24.48
N ALA A 266 -0.94 46.52 -23.73
CA ALA A 266 -2.17 47.11 -24.22
C ALA A 266 -2.06 48.63 -24.40
N ASP A 267 -2.79 49.17 -25.38
CA ASP A 267 -2.85 50.63 -25.61
C ASP A 267 -3.92 51.31 -24.76
N ALA A 268 -5.02 50.59 -24.49
CA ALA A 268 -6.10 51.07 -23.63
C ALA A 268 -6.83 49.90 -22.94
N VAL A 269 -7.44 50.20 -21.80
CA VAL A 269 -8.36 49.31 -21.11
C VAL A 269 -9.74 49.95 -21.10
N VAL A 270 -10.72 49.28 -21.72
CA VAL A 270 -12.13 49.70 -21.73
C VAL A 270 -12.87 49.00 -20.63
N VAL A 271 -13.57 49.76 -19.76
CA VAL A 271 -14.22 49.19 -18.58
C VAL A 271 -15.72 49.49 -18.49
N ASN A 272 -16.44 48.49 -18.02
CA ASN A 272 -17.69 48.67 -17.29
C ASN A 272 -17.34 48.62 -15.80
N PRO A 273 -17.45 49.72 -15.02
CA PRO A 273 -16.76 49.93 -13.73
C PRO A 273 -16.83 48.78 -12.73
N GLU A 274 -17.93 48.07 -12.64
CA GLU A 274 -18.14 47.03 -11.62
C GLU A 274 -18.05 45.62 -12.16
N HIS A 275 -18.09 45.44 -13.48
CA HIS A 275 -18.35 44.12 -14.06
C HIS A 275 -17.33 43.62 -15.07
N ILE A 276 -16.78 44.49 -15.95
CA ILE A 276 -15.97 44.06 -17.10
C ILE A 276 -14.79 45.00 -17.32
N ALA A 277 -13.64 44.43 -17.64
CA ALA A 277 -12.48 45.16 -18.16
C ALA A 277 -11.91 44.40 -19.33
N VAL A 278 -11.69 45.09 -20.47
CA VAL A 278 -11.13 44.54 -21.71
C VAL A 278 -9.95 45.42 -22.12
N ALA A 279 -8.78 44.80 -22.28
CA ALA A 279 -7.58 45.46 -22.78
C ALA A 279 -7.48 45.27 -24.30
N ILE A 280 -7.27 46.38 -25.02
CA ILE A 280 -7.14 46.38 -26.45
C ILE A 280 -5.76 46.85 -26.87
N LYS A 281 -5.25 46.32 -27.98
CA LYS A 281 -3.98 46.68 -28.57
C LYS A 281 -4.17 46.99 -30.05
N TYR A 282 -3.56 48.07 -30.52
CA TYR A 282 -3.54 48.44 -31.92
C TYR A 282 -2.12 48.68 -32.41
N ASP A 283 -1.70 47.93 -33.43
CA ASP A 283 -0.34 48.03 -34.00
C ASP A 283 -0.40 48.87 -35.30
N LYS A 284 -0.03 50.14 -35.14
CA LYS A 284 -0.04 51.10 -36.27
C LYS A 284 0.88 50.70 -37.42
N GLU A 285 2.01 50.03 -37.13
CA GLU A 285 3.01 49.71 -38.16
C GLU A 285 2.57 48.52 -39.03
N LYS A 286 1.74 47.66 -38.50
CA LYS A 286 1.26 46.47 -39.23
C LYS A 286 -0.06 46.65 -39.96
N GLY A 287 -0.74 47.81 -39.79
CA GLY A 287 -2.00 48.14 -40.46
C GLY A 287 -3.15 47.15 -40.17
N LYS A 288 -3.05 46.36 -39.09
CA LYS A 288 -4.02 45.37 -38.69
C LYS A 288 -5.11 45.99 -37.81
N ALA A 289 -6.29 45.37 -37.81
CA ALA A 289 -7.35 45.75 -36.88
C ALA A 289 -6.94 45.68 -35.41
N PRO A 290 -7.52 46.53 -34.54
CA PRO A 290 -7.28 46.42 -33.08
C PRO A 290 -7.75 45.04 -32.60
N ARG A 291 -7.04 44.49 -31.58
CA ARG A 291 -7.36 43.17 -31.00
C ARG A 291 -7.54 43.20 -29.49
N VAL A 292 -8.28 42.25 -28.96
CA VAL A 292 -8.48 42.04 -27.53
C VAL A 292 -7.32 41.24 -26.98
N VAL A 293 -6.48 41.86 -26.13
CA VAL A 293 -5.27 41.19 -25.54
C VAL A 293 -5.48 40.69 -24.14
N ALA A 294 -6.47 41.21 -23.41
CA ALA A 294 -6.91 40.68 -22.12
C ALA A 294 -8.37 41.02 -21.86
N LYS A 295 -9.12 40.12 -21.24
CA LYS A 295 -10.51 40.37 -20.83
C LYS A 295 -10.78 39.73 -19.47
N GLY A 296 -11.63 40.35 -18.66
CA GLY A 296 -12.02 39.84 -17.39
C GLY A 296 -13.35 40.36 -16.87
N VAL A 297 -13.99 39.54 -16.05
CA VAL A 297 -15.30 39.86 -15.43
C VAL A 297 -15.16 39.84 -13.93
N ARG A 298 -15.82 40.73 -13.20
CA ARG A 298 -15.80 40.84 -11.72
C ARG A 298 -14.38 40.94 -11.16
N ILE A 299 -13.93 39.94 -10.38
CA ILE A 299 -12.60 39.90 -9.75
C ILE A 299 -11.46 40.04 -10.79
N HIS A 300 -11.65 39.45 -11.97
CA HIS A 300 -10.66 39.54 -13.04
C HIS A 300 -10.62 40.95 -13.69
N ALA A 301 -11.78 41.61 -13.78
CA ALA A 301 -11.84 42.98 -14.25
C ALA A 301 -11.10 43.92 -13.27
N GLU A 302 -11.24 43.69 -11.96
CA GLU A 302 -10.53 44.43 -10.92
C GLU A 302 -9.02 44.29 -11.08
N LYS A 303 -8.56 43.05 -11.28
CA LYS A 303 -7.14 42.76 -11.48
C LYS A 303 -6.56 43.41 -12.74
N ILE A 304 -7.30 43.37 -13.84
CA ILE A 304 -6.92 44.08 -15.08
C ILE A 304 -6.83 45.59 -14.85
N LYS A 305 -7.75 46.19 -14.12
CA LYS A 305 -7.73 47.62 -13.75
C LYS A 305 -6.54 47.95 -12.87
N GLU A 306 -6.18 47.11 -11.87
CA GLU A 306 -4.99 47.28 -11.06
C GLU A 306 -3.72 47.24 -11.90
N LEU A 307 -3.58 46.23 -12.76
CA LEU A 307 -2.42 46.10 -13.67
C LEU A 307 -2.33 47.26 -14.65
N ALA A 308 -3.44 47.70 -15.20
CA ALA A 308 -3.48 48.87 -16.07
C ALA A 308 -2.97 50.14 -15.34
N LYS A 309 -3.39 50.38 -14.09
CA LYS A 309 -2.88 51.46 -13.26
C LYS A 309 -1.38 51.30 -13.00
N GLN A 310 -0.91 50.11 -12.67
CA GLN A 310 0.49 49.82 -12.38
C GLN A 310 1.39 50.05 -13.59
N TYR A 311 0.94 49.68 -14.79
CA TYR A 311 1.70 49.81 -16.03
C TYR A 311 1.42 51.12 -16.77
N GLY A 312 0.61 52.02 -16.20
CA GLY A 312 0.30 53.31 -16.84
C GLY A 312 -0.57 53.20 -18.09
N VAL A 313 -1.31 52.12 -18.26
CA VAL A 313 -2.24 51.93 -19.38
C VAL A 313 -3.52 52.73 -19.11
N PRO A 314 -3.97 53.61 -20.01
CA PRO A 314 -5.16 54.41 -19.81
C PRO A 314 -6.42 53.54 -19.67
N ILE A 315 -7.26 53.87 -18.68
CA ILE A 315 -8.51 53.20 -18.41
C ILE A 315 -9.65 54.12 -18.80
N LEU A 316 -10.52 53.68 -19.74
CA LEU A 316 -11.65 54.44 -20.19
C LEU A 316 -12.96 53.73 -19.87
N ARG A 317 -13.92 54.52 -19.39
CA ARG A 317 -15.26 54.03 -19.10
C ARG A 317 -16.13 54.12 -20.36
N ASN A 318 -16.43 52.95 -20.94
CA ASN A 318 -17.43 52.85 -22.01
C ASN A 318 -18.17 51.52 -21.82
N VAL A 319 -19.37 51.58 -21.26
CA VAL A 319 -20.13 50.38 -20.88
C VAL A 319 -20.58 49.57 -22.09
N PRO A 320 -21.20 50.18 -23.15
CA PRO A 320 -21.61 49.46 -24.35
C PRO A 320 -20.41 48.78 -25.05
N LEU A 321 -19.30 49.48 -25.21
CA LEU A 321 -18.12 48.98 -25.87
C LEU A 321 -17.46 47.85 -25.07
N ALA A 322 -17.35 47.99 -23.76
CA ALA A 322 -16.79 46.96 -22.88
C ALA A 322 -17.62 45.65 -22.97
N GLN A 323 -18.95 45.74 -23.05
CA GLN A 323 -19.82 44.59 -23.18
C GLN A 323 -19.68 43.92 -24.56
N ALA A 324 -19.55 44.70 -25.62
CA ALA A 324 -19.34 44.17 -26.95
C ALA A 324 -17.98 43.49 -27.11
N LEU A 325 -16.89 44.14 -26.64
CA LEU A 325 -15.55 43.59 -26.67
C LEU A 325 -15.37 42.33 -25.79
N ASN A 326 -16.13 42.22 -24.69
CA ASN A 326 -16.05 41.02 -23.84
C ASN A 326 -16.60 39.76 -24.49
N LYS A 327 -17.40 39.88 -25.57
CA LYS A 327 -17.93 38.74 -26.36
C LYS A 327 -16.86 38.15 -27.28
N LEU A 328 -15.86 38.94 -27.66
CA LEU A 328 -14.76 38.49 -28.52
C LEU A 328 -13.82 37.58 -27.76
N GLU A 329 -13.12 36.72 -28.48
CA GLU A 329 -12.10 35.86 -27.89
C GLU A 329 -10.78 36.61 -27.66
N LEU A 330 -9.85 36.00 -26.87
CA LEU A 330 -8.52 36.57 -26.71
C LEU A 330 -7.75 36.48 -28.01
N GLU A 331 -7.02 37.55 -28.36
CA GLU A 331 -6.27 37.76 -29.59
C GLU A 331 -7.20 37.89 -30.86
N GLU A 332 -8.50 37.92 -30.66
CA GLU A 332 -9.46 38.17 -31.76
C GLU A 332 -9.43 39.62 -32.18
N GLU A 333 -9.53 39.86 -33.48
CA GLU A 333 -9.63 41.18 -34.10
C GLU A 333 -11.02 41.76 -33.86
N VAL A 334 -11.07 43.05 -33.56
CA VAL A 334 -12.32 43.77 -33.36
C VAL A 334 -13.12 43.77 -34.65
N PRO A 335 -14.43 43.43 -34.68
CA PRO A 335 -15.27 43.50 -35.85
C PRO A 335 -15.43 44.93 -36.38
N GLU A 336 -15.68 45.10 -37.71
CA GLU A 336 -15.85 46.41 -38.38
C GLU A 336 -16.93 47.29 -37.74
N GLU A 337 -17.98 46.64 -37.19
CA GLU A 337 -19.10 47.32 -36.50
C GLU A 337 -18.65 48.11 -35.26
N LEU A 338 -17.54 47.74 -34.63
CA LEU A 338 -16.99 48.38 -33.45
C LEU A 338 -15.78 49.29 -33.73
N TYR A 339 -15.35 49.40 -35.00
CA TYR A 339 -14.18 50.20 -35.38
C TYR A 339 -14.30 51.65 -34.98
N GLU A 340 -15.45 52.30 -35.22
CA GLU A 340 -15.68 53.70 -34.91
C GLU A 340 -15.53 53.95 -33.39
N ALA A 341 -16.17 53.12 -32.58
CA ALA A 341 -16.10 53.26 -31.11
C ALA A 341 -14.69 52.98 -30.56
N VAL A 342 -13.98 52.00 -31.15
CA VAL A 342 -12.61 51.69 -30.73
C VAL A 342 -11.64 52.75 -31.17
N ALA A 343 -11.81 53.32 -32.39
CA ALA A 343 -11.02 54.41 -32.93
C ALA A 343 -11.15 55.68 -32.07
N GLU A 344 -12.38 56.00 -31.63
CA GLU A 344 -12.61 57.13 -30.70
C GLU A 344 -11.84 56.95 -29.38
N VAL A 345 -11.89 55.74 -28.77
CA VAL A 345 -11.15 55.40 -27.56
C VAL A 345 -9.66 55.52 -27.80
N LEU A 346 -9.11 54.98 -28.88
CA LEU A 346 -7.68 55.04 -29.17
C LEU A 346 -7.23 56.47 -29.49
N ALA A 347 -8.01 57.26 -30.25
CA ALA A 347 -7.72 58.67 -30.51
C ALA A 347 -7.64 59.51 -29.23
N PHE A 348 -8.57 59.27 -28.32
CA PHE A 348 -8.53 59.93 -26.98
C PHE A 348 -7.30 59.55 -26.17
N VAL A 349 -6.92 58.27 -26.19
CA VAL A 349 -5.72 57.78 -25.51
C VAL A 349 -4.46 58.36 -26.06
N TYR A 350 -4.33 58.45 -27.40
CA TYR A 350 -3.15 59.06 -28.01
C TYR A 350 -3.04 60.54 -27.71
N LYS A 351 -4.15 61.28 -27.71
CA LYS A 351 -4.20 62.65 -27.30
C LYS A 351 -3.75 62.90 -25.86
N LEU A 352 -4.19 62.02 -24.93
CA LEU A 352 -3.77 62.05 -23.54
C LEU A 352 -2.26 61.76 -23.38
N LYS A 353 -1.70 60.82 -24.14
CA LYS A 353 -0.26 60.53 -24.14
C LYS A 353 0.54 61.73 -24.64
N GLU A 354 0.12 62.38 -25.70
CA GLU A 354 0.75 63.55 -26.32
C GLU A 354 0.72 64.76 -25.37
N GLU A 355 -0.38 65.01 -24.69
CA GLU A 355 -0.50 66.04 -23.67
C GLU A 355 0.39 65.77 -22.46
N GLN A 356 0.56 64.52 -22.03
CA GLN A 356 1.48 64.14 -20.94
C GLN A 356 2.95 64.27 -21.33
N GLU A 357 3.32 63.92 -22.57
CA GLU A 357 4.66 64.12 -23.10
C GLU A 357 5.00 65.62 -23.21
N ASN A 358 4.08 66.44 -23.69
CA ASN A 358 4.24 67.87 -23.80
C ASN A 358 4.36 68.55 -22.43
N ARG A 359 3.63 68.11 -21.42
CA ARG A 359 3.79 68.60 -20.05
C ARG A 359 5.14 68.19 -19.44
N HIS A 360 5.68 67.03 -19.80
CA HIS A 360 7.03 66.62 -19.34
C HIS A 360 8.12 67.42 -20.06
N LYS A 361 8.01 67.65 -21.35
CA LYS A 361 8.94 68.50 -22.10
C LYS A 361 8.91 69.98 -21.66
N GLY A 362 7.74 70.49 -21.29
CA GLY A 362 7.57 71.84 -20.74
C GLY A 362 8.13 72.07 -19.34
N ARG A 363 8.33 71.00 -18.57
CA ARG A 363 8.86 71.07 -17.22
C ARG A 363 10.39 70.97 -17.14
N THR A 364 11.04 70.58 -18.22
CA THR A 364 12.51 70.52 -18.36
C THR A 364 13.11 71.79 -19.01
N ALA A 365 12.28 72.78 -19.32
CA ALA A 365 12.72 74.03 -19.91
C ALA A 365 12.33 75.24 -19.03
N ALA A 366 12.90 75.36 -17.85
CA ALA A 366 12.99 76.58 -17.06
C ALA A 366 14.40 76.73 -16.54
N PRO A 367 15.16 77.80 -16.96
CA PRO A 367 16.57 78.02 -16.55
C PRO A 367 16.68 78.83 -15.26
N GLY A 368 17.62 78.40 -14.40
CA GLY A 368 18.55 79.10 -13.56
C GLY A 368 18.03 80.17 -12.60
N GLU A 369 18.46 80.23 -11.41
CA GLU A 369 19.78 80.62 -10.93
C GLU A 369 19.92 80.52 -9.40
N PRO A 370 21.09 80.80 -8.80
CA PRO A 370 21.61 79.99 -7.69
C PRO A 370 21.54 80.77 -6.35
N GLY A 371 21.47 80.03 -5.27
CA GLY A 371 21.53 80.64 -3.94
C GLY A 371 21.95 79.66 -2.83
N THR A 372 23.27 79.73 -2.56
CA THR A 372 23.97 79.58 -1.28
C THR A 372 23.53 78.50 -0.27
N ALA A 373 24.47 77.65 0.02
CA ALA A 373 24.60 76.83 1.22
C ALA A 373 24.62 77.64 2.54
N PRO A 374 24.36 77.05 3.71
CA PRO A 374 25.36 76.25 4.39
C PRO A 374 24.89 74.95 5.08
N GLY A 375 25.83 74.02 5.16
CA GLY A 375 25.70 72.85 6.06
C GLY A 375 26.18 73.21 7.49
N PRO A 376 26.56 72.27 8.35
CA PRO A 376 26.20 70.86 8.50
C PRO A 376 25.72 70.54 9.95
N GLY A 377 25.02 69.43 10.13
CA GLY A 377 24.64 68.93 11.46
C GLY A 377 24.74 67.41 11.52
N GLN A 378 25.69 66.98 12.24
CA GLN A 378 26.10 65.60 12.52
C GLN A 378 25.06 64.75 13.15
N ALA A 379 25.17 63.45 12.90
CA ALA A 379 24.52 62.29 13.50
C ALA A 379 24.61 62.24 15.05
N PRO A 380 23.86 61.32 15.69
CA PRO A 380 24.60 60.21 16.22
C PRO A 380 23.93 58.82 16.04
N LYS A 381 24.79 57.80 15.90
CA LYS A 381 24.54 56.40 16.04
C LYS A 381 24.27 56.06 17.51
N PRO A 382 23.46 55.07 17.83
CA PRO A 382 23.65 54.37 19.08
C PRO A 382 24.18 52.93 18.85
N GLY A 383 25.05 52.67 19.68
CA GLY A 383 25.95 51.67 20.02
C GLY A 383 25.40 50.31 20.36
N LEU A 384 26.27 49.36 20.15
CA LEU A 384 26.29 48.02 20.71
C LEU A 384 26.18 48.04 22.25
N GLY A 385 25.32 47.14 22.77
CA GLY A 385 25.31 46.80 24.18
C GLY A 385 25.15 45.28 24.33
N ALA A 386 26.26 44.66 24.67
CA ALA A 386 26.34 43.27 25.12
C ALA A 386 25.70 43.12 26.50
N GLY A 387 25.11 41.99 26.80
CA GLY A 387 24.60 41.66 28.12
C GLY A 387 24.20 40.21 28.24
N ALA A 388 25.14 39.41 28.66
CA ALA A 388 25.06 38.08 29.16
C ALA A 388 24.05 37.90 30.32
N GLY A 389 23.40 36.79 30.40
CA GLY A 389 22.58 36.36 31.53
C GLY A 389 22.25 34.87 31.49
N ARG A 390 23.16 34.06 31.99
CA ARG A 390 22.92 32.69 32.46
C ARG A 390 21.89 32.72 33.59
N LEU A 391 20.96 31.79 33.62
CA LEU A 391 20.51 31.13 34.83
C LEU A 391 19.92 29.75 34.52
N LYS A 392 20.48 28.85 35.12
CA LYS A 392 20.37 27.50 35.57
C LYS A 392 19.03 27.15 36.28
N ALA A 393 18.74 25.85 36.16
CA ALA A 393 18.20 24.87 37.11
C ALA A 393 16.67 24.79 37.24
N GLY A 394 16.12 23.60 36.99
CA GLY A 394 15.84 22.58 38.00
C GLY A 394 14.37 22.16 37.98
N LYS A 395 14.09 21.07 37.55
CA LYS A 395 13.61 19.81 38.17
C LYS A 395 13.20 18.82 37.09
#